data_11c0a6099fb1580d25a9ce17a5d2f0b5
#
_entry.id   11c0a6099fb1580d25a9ce17a5d2f0b5
#
_cell.length_a   1.000
_cell.length_b   1.000
_cell.length_c   1.000
_cell.angle_alpha   90.00
_cell.angle_beta   90.00
_cell.angle_gamma   90.00
#
_symmetry.space_group_name_H-M   'P 1'
#
loop_
_entity.id
_entity.type
_entity.pdbx_description
1 polymer ?
#
loop_
_entity_poly.entity_id
_entity_poly.type
_entity_poly.pdbx_seq_one_letter_code
_entity_poly.pdbx_strand_id
1 'polypeptide(L)'
;MYNGRKKVSRKYYKVTYKNNKNTGYATVIVKGKGKFAKYAGKATFTIKPKTPKKPVVKKGAKKTLNVRWYRDAQATKYVVQYSQSSKFKGRTTKTVTINSNKTGKIVLKGLTSRKNYYVRVRSCKVVNGKAIWGSYSKATKMKVK
;
A
#
# COMPACT_ATOMS: atom_id res chain seq x y z
N MET A 1 2.19 -10.90 -26.60
CA MET A 1 3.46 -10.79 -27.33
C MET A 1 3.17 -10.25 -28.73
N TYR A 2 4.01 -9.36 -29.24
CA TYR A 2 3.89 -8.79 -30.58
C TYR A 2 5.19 -9.00 -31.35
N ASN A 3 5.10 -9.16 -32.64
CA ASN A 3 6.23 -9.10 -33.58
C ASN A 3 5.96 -7.91 -34.51
N GLY A 4 6.63 -6.81 -34.25
CA GLY A 4 6.24 -5.52 -34.80
C GLY A 4 4.82 -5.16 -34.40
N ARG A 5 3.95 -4.83 -35.35
CA ARG A 5 2.52 -4.52 -35.12
C ARG A 5 1.59 -5.74 -35.04
N LYS A 6 2.09 -6.96 -35.38
CA LYS A 6 1.27 -8.18 -35.43
C LYS A 6 1.29 -8.91 -34.07
N LYS A 7 0.10 -9.23 -33.54
CA LYS A 7 -0.06 -10.04 -32.33
C LYS A 7 0.32 -11.48 -32.61
N VAL A 8 1.23 -12.03 -31.79
CA VAL A 8 1.66 -13.44 -31.87
C VAL A 8 0.65 -14.29 -31.11
N SER A 9 0.16 -15.38 -31.72
CA SER A 9 -0.75 -16.32 -31.08
C SER A 9 -0.09 -16.98 -29.85
N ARG A 10 -0.88 -17.23 -28.79
CA ARG A 10 -0.40 -17.84 -27.53
C ARG A 10 0.24 -19.22 -27.69
N LYS A 11 -0.10 -19.97 -28.73
CA LYS A 11 0.51 -21.27 -29.05
C LYS A 11 2.03 -21.18 -29.29
N TYR A 12 2.52 -20.01 -29.71
CA TYR A 12 3.93 -19.78 -30.05
C TYR A 12 4.78 -19.20 -28.90
N TYR A 13 4.25 -19.04 -27.68
CA TYR A 13 5.05 -18.63 -26.53
C TYR A 13 4.48 -19.15 -25.22
N LYS A 14 5.35 -19.23 -24.21
CA LYS A 14 5.02 -19.56 -22.81
C LYS A 14 5.27 -18.32 -21.96
N VAL A 15 4.33 -18.01 -21.04
CA VAL A 15 4.50 -16.96 -20.02
C VAL A 15 4.60 -17.64 -18.68
N THR A 16 5.62 -17.31 -17.93
CA THR A 16 5.82 -17.73 -16.55
C THR A 16 6.07 -16.53 -15.67
N TYR A 17 5.78 -16.67 -14.39
CA TYR A 17 5.96 -15.62 -13.40
C TYR A 17 6.84 -16.12 -12.27
N LYS A 18 7.67 -15.22 -11.70
CA LYS A 18 8.40 -15.45 -10.45
C LYS A 18 7.98 -14.40 -9.44
N ASN A 19 7.82 -14.81 -8.16
CA ASN A 19 7.50 -13.92 -7.03
C ASN A 19 6.20 -13.10 -7.19
N ASN A 20 5.21 -13.60 -7.95
CA ASN A 20 4.00 -12.87 -8.31
C ASN A 20 2.83 -13.03 -7.30
N LYS A 21 3.06 -13.67 -6.14
CA LYS A 21 2.03 -13.88 -5.10
C LYS A 21 2.11 -12.86 -3.95
N ASN A 22 3.31 -12.38 -3.65
CA ASN A 22 3.56 -11.53 -2.49
C ASN A 22 3.86 -10.08 -2.90
N THR A 23 3.61 -9.16 -1.98
CA THR A 23 4.01 -7.76 -2.13
C THR A 23 5.51 -7.64 -2.33
N GLY A 24 5.93 -6.91 -3.34
CA GLY A 24 7.35 -6.77 -3.71
C GLY A 24 7.57 -6.68 -5.21
N TYR A 25 8.72 -7.13 -5.65
CA TYR A 25 9.07 -7.19 -7.07
C TYR A 25 8.79 -8.58 -7.61
N ALA A 26 8.05 -8.64 -8.71
CA ALA A 26 7.75 -9.87 -9.44
C ALA A 26 8.33 -9.79 -10.85
N THR A 27 8.60 -10.94 -11.44
CA THR A 27 9.14 -11.02 -12.81
C THR A 27 8.19 -11.82 -13.69
N VAL A 28 7.89 -11.30 -14.85
CA VAL A 28 7.26 -12.02 -15.95
C VAL A 28 8.35 -12.46 -16.94
N ILE A 29 8.31 -13.71 -17.36
CA ILE A 29 9.24 -14.30 -18.33
C ILE A 29 8.41 -14.84 -19.49
N VAL A 30 8.75 -14.42 -20.69
CA VAL A 30 8.14 -14.89 -21.94
C VAL A 30 9.21 -15.65 -22.72
N LYS A 31 8.92 -16.89 -23.09
CA LYS A 31 9.78 -17.70 -23.95
C LYS A 31 9.00 -18.10 -25.20
N GLY A 32 9.60 -17.87 -26.37
CA GLY A 32 9.03 -18.30 -27.64
C GLY A 32 9.05 -19.83 -27.77
N LYS A 33 8.22 -20.35 -28.67
CA LYS A 33 8.10 -21.77 -29.05
C LYS A 33 8.07 -21.92 -30.57
N GLY A 34 8.46 -23.10 -31.07
CA GLY A 34 8.49 -23.40 -32.50
C GLY A 34 9.37 -22.37 -33.25
N LYS A 35 8.85 -21.79 -34.31
CA LYS A 35 9.59 -20.76 -35.09
C LYS A 35 10.02 -19.53 -34.30
N PHE A 36 9.50 -19.31 -33.10
CA PHE A 36 9.90 -18.23 -32.20
C PHE A 36 10.79 -18.69 -31.03
N ALA A 37 11.27 -19.94 -31.00
CA ALA A 37 12.05 -20.53 -29.90
C ALA A 37 13.29 -19.71 -29.50
N LYS A 38 13.95 -19.04 -30.44
CA LYS A 38 15.11 -18.18 -30.20
C LYS A 38 14.81 -16.87 -29.46
N TYR A 39 13.53 -16.50 -29.31
CA TYR A 39 13.16 -15.26 -28.65
C TYR A 39 12.75 -15.50 -27.19
N ALA A 40 13.30 -14.73 -26.30
CA ALA A 40 12.93 -14.69 -24.90
C ALA A 40 12.96 -13.25 -24.39
N GLY A 41 12.13 -12.95 -23.41
CA GLY A 41 12.09 -11.65 -22.75
C GLY A 41 11.69 -11.79 -21.29
N LYS A 42 12.16 -10.85 -20.47
CA LYS A 42 11.76 -10.72 -19.08
C LYS A 42 11.46 -9.26 -18.74
N ALA A 43 10.51 -9.05 -17.85
CA ALA A 43 10.23 -7.73 -17.27
C ALA A 43 9.92 -7.88 -15.79
N THR A 44 10.32 -6.88 -15.00
CA THR A 44 10.00 -6.81 -13.57
C THR A 44 8.86 -5.83 -13.38
N PHE A 45 7.92 -6.19 -12.49
CA PHE A 45 6.82 -5.33 -12.08
C PHE A 45 6.67 -5.33 -10.55
N THR A 46 5.98 -4.32 -10.04
CA THR A 46 5.81 -4.15 -8.59
C THR A 46 4.39 -4.57 -8.17
N ILE A 47 4.32 -5.46 -7.18
CA ILE A 47 3.08 -5.80 -6.48
C ILE A 47 3.01 -4.91 -5.25
N LYS A 48 2.09 -3.94 -5.24
CA LYS A 48 1.90 -3.02 -4.12
C LYS A 48 1.21 -3.70 -2.94
N PRO A 49 1.46 -3.24 -1.68
CA PRO A 49 0.68 -3.66 -0.53
C PRO A 49 -0.81 -3.43 -0.73
N LYS A 50 -1.63 -4.31 -0.18
CA LYS A 50 -3.08 -4.13 -0.17
C LYS A 50 -3.46 -2.82 0.52
N THR A 51 -4.46 -2.13 -0.01
CA THR A 51 -5.04 -0.96 0.66
C THR A 51 -5.71 -1.42 1.97
N PRO A 52 -5.33 -0.88 3.13
CA PRO A 52 -5.96 -1.26 4.39
C PRO A 52 -7.45 -0.91 4.39
N LYS A 53 -8.25 -1.68 5.14
CA LYS A 53 -9.63 -1.30 5.44
C LYS A 53 -9.64 0.04 6.19
N LYS A 54 -10.78 0.74 6.14
CA LYS A 54 -11.02 1.97 6.90
C LYS A 54 -10.65 1.76 8.38
N PRO A 55 -9.82 2.62 8.99
CA PRO A 55 -9.42 2.46 10.39
C PRO A 55 -10.59 2.71 11.33
N VAL A 56 -10.60 2.00 12.44
CA VAL A 56 -11.50 2.28 13.56
C VAL A 56 -10.86 3.38 14.41
N VAL A 57 -11.57 4.49 14.58
CA VAL A 57 -11.12 5.63 15.38
C VAL A 57 -12.14 5.86 16.49
N LYS A 58 -11.68 5.90 17.75
CA LYS A 58 -12.49 6.19 18.94
C LYS A 58 -11.92 7.38 19.69
N LYS A 59 -12.79 8.09 20.39
CA LYS A 59 -12.36 9.12 21.34
C LYS A 59 -11.48 8.49 22.41
N GLY A 60 -10.36 9.10 22.73
CA GLY A 60 -9.49 8.74 23.85
C GLY A 60 -9.68 9.70 25.03
N ALA A 61 -8.64 9.88 25.84
CA ALA A 61 -8.54 10.93 26.85
C ALA A 61 -8.60 12.32 26.19
N LYS A 62 -8.63 13.40 27.00
CA LYS A 62 -8.64 14.78 26.49
C LYS A 62 -7.51 15.00 25.46
N LYS A 63 -7.83 15.62 24.32
CA LYS A 63 -6.91 15.90 23.21
C LYS A 63 -6.28 14.64 22.55
N THR A 64 -6.96 13.46 22.63
CA THR A 64 -6.45 12.22 22.03
C THR A 64 -7.49 11.49 21.20
N LEU A 65 -7.01 10.66 20.25
CA LEU A 65 -7.82 9.69 19.52
C LEU A 65 -7.11 8.34 19.50
N ASN A 66 -7.86 7.28 19.81
CA ASN A 66 -7.41 5.90 19.68
C ASN A 66 -7.69 5.41 18.25
N VAL A 67 -6.65 5.00 17.53
CA VAL A 67 -6.73 4.52 16.15
C VAL A 67 -6.34 3.05 16.11
N ARG A 68 -7.16 2.22 15.42
CA ARG A 68 -6.87 0.80 15.17
C ARG A 68 -7.07 0.49 13.70
N TRP A 69 -6.26 -0.42 13.15
CA TRP A 69 -6.37 -0.91 11.77
C TRP A 69 -6.08 -2.40 11.68
N TYR A 70 -6.53 -3.03 10.61
CA TYR A 70 -6.19 -4.41 10.31
C TYR A 70 -4.75 -4.48 9.79
N ARG A 71 -3.98 -5.37 10.40
CA ARG A 71 -2.58 -5.61 10.02
C ARG A 71 -2.51 -6.37 8.70
N ASP A 72 -1.48 -6.09 7.92
CA ASP A 72 -1.07 -6.83 6.75
C ASP A 72 0.26 -7.55 7.08
N ALA A 73 0.25 -8.88 7.09
CA ALA A 73 1.44 -9.69 7.39
C ALA A 73 2.59 -9.45 6.40
N GLN A 74 2.28 -9.01 5.19
CA GLN A 74 3.28 -8.69 4.16
C GLN A 74 3.84 -7.28 4.26
N ALA A 75 3.23 -6.40 5.05
CA ALA A 75 3.76 -5.07 5.29
C ALA A 75 5.05 -5.12 6.14
N THR A 76 5.89 -4.12 5.99
CA THR A 76 7.05 -3.87 6.87
C THR A 76 6.73 -2.76 7.88
N LYS A 77 5.95 -1.76 7.45
CA LYS A 77 5.56 -0.61 8.26
C LYS A 77 4.24 -0.02 7.81
N TYR A 78 3.68 0.84 8.65
CA TYR A 78 2.46 1.60 8.35
C TYR A 78 2.72 3.09 8.45
N VAL A 79 1.88 3.87 7.75
CA VAL A 79 1.79 5.32 7.92
C VAL A 79 0.35 5.66 8.27
N VAL A 80 0.16 6.27 9.44
CA VAL A 80 -1.09 6.88 9.86
C VAL A 80 -1.01 8.37 9.53
N GLN A 81 -1.94 8.86 8.73
CA GLN A 81 -2.07 10.27 8.41
C GLN A 81 -3.37 10.80 8.99
N TYR A 82 -3.29 11.96 9.63
CA TYR A 82 -4.46 12.61 10.22
C TYR A 82 -4.47 14.12 9.95
N SER A 83 -5.65 14.69 9.80
CA SER A 83 -5.84 16.10 9.43
C SER A 83 -7.19 16.60 9.87
N GLN A 84 -7.32 17.93 10.08
CA GLN A 84 -8.62 18.57 10.21
C GLN A 84 -9.30 18.78 8.85
N SER A 85 -8.55 18.68 7.74
CA SER A 85 -9.08 18.70 6.37
C SER A 85 -9.37 17.30 5.86
N SER A 86 -10.55 17.06 5.29
CA SER A 86 -10.92 15.82 4.62
C SER A 86 -10.06 15.54 3.37
N LYS A 87 -9.50 16.59 2.77
CA LYS A 87 -8.61 16.50 1.60
C LYS A 87 -7.16 16.21 2.00
N PHE A 88 -6.83 16.16 3.29
CA PHE A 88 -5.46 15.98 3.80
C PHE A 88 -4.47 16.99 3.22
N LYS A 89 -4.88 18.24 3.16
CA LYS A 89 -4.06 19.37 2.72
C LYS A 89 -3.89 20.37 3.88
N GLY A 90 -2.84 21.19 3.78
CA GLY A 90 -2.57 22.25 4.74
C GLY A 90 -1.80 21.81 6.00
N ARG A 91 -1.51 22.78 6.85
CA ARG A 91 -0.64 22.64 8.06
C ARG A 91 -1.19 21.68 9.12
N THR A 92 -2.49 21.40 9.13
CA THR A 92 -3.11 20.46 10.07
C THR A 92 -2.89 19.00 9.70
N THR A 93 -2.34 18.73 8.51
CA THR A 93 -2.06 17.36 8.07
C THR A 93 -0.74 16.86 8.66
N LYS A 94 -0.83 15.85 9.48
CA LYS A 94 0.31 15.22 10.15
C LYS A 94 0.38 13.74 9.82
N THR A 95 1.58 13.19 9.94
CA THR A 95 1.89 11.81 9.58
C THR A 95 2.71 11.15 10.68
N VAL A 96 2.34 9.92 11.06
CA VAL A 96 3.11 9.08 11.98
C VAL A 96 3.48 7.79 11.26
N THR A 97 4.78 7.45 11.29
CA THR A 97 5.28 6.19 10.75
C THR A 97 5.43 5.16 11.87
N ILE A 98 4.92 3.97 11.66
CA ILE A 98 5.02 2.83 12.57
C ILE A 98 5.89 1.77 11.89
N ASN A 99 7.13 1.61 12.35
CA ASN A 99 8.13 0.68 11.79
C ASN A 99 7.94 -0.76 12.30
N SER A 100 6.70 -1.24 12.28
CA SER A 100 6.36 -2.60 12.70
C SER A 100 5.09 -3.07 11.98
N ASN A 101 5.11 -4.27 11.44
CA ASN A 101 3.92 -4.92 10.91
C ASN A 101 3.06 -5.59 12.01
N LYS A 102 3.63 -5.75 13.21
CA LYS A 102 2.93 -6.34 14.37
C LYS A 102 2.04 -5.33 15.09
N THR A 103 2.23 -4.03 14.85
CA THR A 103 1.44 -2.94 15.47
C THR A 103 0.20 -2.63 14.62
N GLY A 104 -0.97 -2.72 15.22
CA GLY A 104 -2.28 -2.41 14.60
C GLY A 104 -3.06 -1.32 15.32
N LYS A 105 -2.41 -0.55 16.20
CA LYS A 105 -3.02 0.52 17.00
C LYS A 105 -2.03 1.64 17.33
N ILE A 106 -2.54 2.85 17.53
CA ILE A 106 -1.80 4.02 18.02
C ILE A 106 -2.74 4.98 18.74
N VAL A 107 -2.21 5.74 19.66
CA VAL A 107 -2.90 6.89 20.26
C VAL A 107 -2.33 8.17 19.66
N LEU A 108 -3.14 8.92 18.95
CA LEU A 108 -2.81 10.26 18.49
C LEU A 108 -3.02 11.23 19.64
N LYS A 109 -1.99 12.00 19.99
CA LYS A 109 -1.97 12.94 21.13
C LYS A 109 -1.80 14.39 20.65
N GLY A 110 -2.05 15.36 21.52
CA GLY A 110 -1.84 16.78 21.22
C GLY A 110 -2.80 17.33 20.18
N LEU A 111 -3.99 16.76 20.10
CA LEU A 111 -5.02 17.18 19.17
C LEU A 111 -5.81 18.38 19.73
N THR A 112 -6.39 19.20 18.85
CA THR A 112 -7.24 20.31 19.26
C THR A 112 -8.61 19.79 19.71
N SER A 113 -9.00 20.08 20.95
CA SER A 113 -10.32 19.72 21.50
C SER A 113 -11.46 20.28 20.65
N ARG A 114 -12.57 19.57 20.60
CA ARG A 114 -13.81 19.90 19.89
C ARG A 114 -13.66 20.02 18.35
N LYS A 115 -12.46 19.80 17.77
CA LYS A 115 -12.23 19.76 16.31
C LYS A 115 -12.42 18.35 15.74
N ASN A 116 -12.88 18.29 14.49
CA ASN A 116 -12.96 17.05 13.73
C ASN A 116 -11.60 16.73 13.13
N TYR A 117 -11.22 15.47 13.20
CA TYR A 117 -10.05 14.91 12.52
C TYR A 117 -10.46 13.78 11.59
N TYR A 118 -9.86 13.75 10.42
CA TYR A 118 -9.91 12.67 9.46
C TYR A 118 -8.64 11.84 9.60
N VAL A 119 -8.78 10.52 9.69
CA VAL A 119 -7.65 9.60 9.90
C VAL A 119 -7.67 8.53 8.84
N ARG A 120 -6.54 8.30 8.18
CA ARG A 120 -6.36 7.23 7.19
C ARG A 120 -5.01 6.53 7.39
N VAL A 121 -4.91 5.30 6.89
CA VAL A 121 -3.73 4.45 7.05
C VAL A 121 -3.31 3.90 5.70
N ARG A 122 -2.02 3.75 5.47
CA ARG A 122 -1.47 2.95 4.37
C ARG A 122 -0.37 2.03 4.87
N SER A 123 -0.19 0.90 4.19
CA SER A 123 0.91 -0.04 4.41
C SER A 123 2.07 0.26 3.46
N CYS A 124 3.25 -0.19 3.86
CA CYS A 124 4.47 -0.13 3.08
C CYS A 124 5.22 -1.46 3.21
N LYS A 125 5.77 -1.96 2.11
CA LYS A 125 6.74 -3.05 2.08
C LYS A 125 8.10 -2.48 1.74
N VAL A 126 9.11 -2.78 2.55
CA VAL A 126 10.51 -2.47 2.21
C VAL A 126 11.15 -3.73 1.64
N VAL A 127 11.73 -3.62 0.45
CA VAL A 127 12.46 -4.69 -0.24
C VAL A 127 13.79 -4.13 -0.70
N ASN A 128 14.89 -4.72 -0.24
CA ASN A 128 16.26 -4.26 -0.56
C ASN A 128 16.45 -2.75 -0.33
N GLY A 129 16.00 -2.26 0.83
CA GLY A 129 16.07 -0.84 1.21
C GLY A 129 15.06 0.08 0.51
N LYS A 130 14.37 -0.37 -0.55
CA LYS A 130 13.40 0.44 -1.30
C LYS A 130 11.98 0.26 -0.75
N ALA A 131 11.28 1.37 -0.53
CA ALA A 131 9.92 1.39 -0.01
C ALA A 131 8.89 1.27 -1.13
N ILE A 132 8.01 0.26 -1.05
CA ILE A 132 6.85 0.08 -1.91
C ILE A 132 5.61 0.49 -1.13
N TRP A 133 4.99 1.58 -1.52
CA TRP A 133 3.84 2.16 -0.84
C TRP A 133 2.52 1.64 -1.40
N GLY A 134 1.64 1.18 -0.51
CA GLY A 134 0.23 0.97 -0.81
C GLY A 134 -0.56 2.27 -0.83
N SER A 135 -1.79 2.20 -1.32
CA SER A 135 -2.72 3.32 -1.27
C SER A 135 -3.23 3.56 0.15
N TYR A 136 -3.62 4.80 0.47
CA TYR A 136 -4.31 5.10 1.71
C TYR A 136 -5.70 4.48 1.74
N SER A 137 -6.12 4.02 2.92
CA SER A 137 -7.50 3.62 3.20
C SER A 137 -8.47 4.79 3.01
N LYS A 138 -9.77 4.47 2.96
CA LYS A 138 -10.81 5.47 3.23
C LYS A 138 -10.58 6.07 4.62
N ALA A 139 -10.88 7.36 4.79
CA ALA A 139 -10.69 8.06 6.06
C ALA A 139 -11.86 7.85 7.03
N THR A 140 -11.56 7.81 8.31
CA THR A 140 -12.56 7.90 9.40
C THR A 140 -12.52 9.29 9.98
N LYS A 141 -13.68 9.94 10.09
CA LYS A 141 -13.87 11.23 10.77
C LYS A 141 -14.20 10.99 12.24
N MET A 142 -13.56 11.73 13.15
CA MET A 142 -13.85 11.68 14.58
C MET A 142 -13.63 13.07 15.21
N LYS A 143 -14.57 13.48 16.09
CA LYS A 143 -14.45 14.70 16.89
C LYS A 143 -13.68 14.40 18.18
N VAL A 144 -12.68 15.20 18.49
CA VAL A 144 -11.87 15.11 19.71
C VAL A 144 -12.64 15.62 20.92
N LYS A 145 -12.42 15.02 22.09
CA LYS A 145 -12.89 15.54 23.38
C LYS A 145 -12.17 16.83 23.74
#